data_577bc5f91b498a49df7f2e477ca48066
#
_entry.id   577bc5f91b498a49df7f2e477ca48066
#
_cell.length_a   1.000
_cell.length_b   1.000
_cell.length_c   1.000
_cell.angle_alpha   90.00
_cell.angle_beta   90.00
_cell.angle_gamma   90.00
#
_symmetry.space_group_name_H-M   'P 1'
#
loop_
_entity.id
_entity.type
_entity.pdbx_description
1 polymer ?
#
loop_
_entity_poly.entity_id
_entity_poly.type
_entity_poly.pdbx_seq_one_letter_code
_entity_poly.pdbx_strand_id
1 'polypeptide(L)'
;AKVQQLLDDIVKRRGCDLSPKAIHASQALIWKVTSIAHPGVVDVWCRLLRHRAFDGAGPSNKAKIARKAIASALDRNDLNFAREVFFEIPTATQNESITRYLAFKVAVRSNDHQLAIDSLNIVTKNASTDPKYLYACVLEAQQSENRCLALAALQSLLDKQPPGTYFPSLLRCTARLLFSELESQGWEKGDAISEVVQLFERAARHMQTFRSGSDDQWRADIQWWSKNAYNLSLKLCADIHPDLLVRLLGVCVCFLECYPDNNELMHKEDIGYRKALCHFLSASALIVLARASEELTEYGLQCYLRVRREVASFVRCADPLIAEAGQSHSANIADLHARKFELLKFDLECVLRLQQWDHLDQALDAFFAFKDSDRWDGLADLLIITQEHFASQRSDAKTTKRITELLERCVNATWKKDKDLVKMARWLRLAFSIHLQNHDEDAGLALKIVQQAAWIAKRGFDGDSETYPRDELDWLACSAFNRAVDRLNIDDTTMVSKWMDAAMELARYSGDNGSLHANFTAKREQANVRLAGGRKV
;
A
#
# COMPACT_ATOMS: atom_id res chain seq x y z
N ALA A 1 2.28 24.76 -65.61
CA ALA A 1 2.57 26.09 -66.17
C ALA A 1 1.31 26.72 -66.79
N LYS A 2 0.68 26.15 -67.84
CA LYS A 2 -0.45 26.80 -68.55
C LYS A 2 -1.67 27.05 -67.65
N VAL A 3 -2.06 26.13 -66.75
CA VAL A 3 -3.21 26.29 -65.83
C VAL A 3 -2.88 27.38 -64.82
N GLN A 4 -1.66 27.45 -64.31
CA GLN A 4 -1.26 28.50 -63.35
C GLN A 4 -1.31 29.89 -64.02
N GLN A 5 -0.77 30.00 -65.24
CA GLN A 5 -0.81 31.25 -66.00
C GLN A 5 -2.23 31.73 -66.23
N LEU A 6 -3.14 30.81 -66.57
CA LEU A 6 -4.57 31.13 -66.73
C LEU A 6 -5.21 31.61 -65.41
N LEU A 7 -4.88 31.02 -64.27
CA LEU A 7 -5.36 31.47 -62.98
C LEU A 7 -4.74 32.83 -62.58
N ASP A 8 -3.47 33.08 -62.87
CA ASP A 8 -2.82 34.38 -62.70
C ASP A 8 -3.46 35.48 -63.53
N ASP A 9 -3.82 35.17 -64.76
CA ASP A 9 -4.51 36.10 -65.66
C ASP A 9 -5.95 36.44 -65.18
N ILE A 10 -6.65 35.50 -64.60
CA ILE A 10 -7.95 35.73 -63.95
C ILE A 10 -7.81 36.71 -62.79
N VAL A 11 -6.79 36.52 -61.91
CA VAL A 11 -6.54 37.44 -60.79
C VAL A 11 -6.15 38.84 -61.25
N LYS A 12 -5.38 38.93 -62.33
CA LYS A 12 -4.95 40.24 -62.90
C LYS A 12 -6.08 41.05 -63.52
N ARG A 13 -7.16 40.40 -64.01
CA ARG A 13 -8.33 41.07 -64.55
C ARG A 13 -9.17 41.64 -63.41
N ARG A 14 -8.94 42.92 -63.10
CA ARG A 14 -9.67 43.67 -62.06
C ARG A 14 -11.20 43.54 -62.26
N GLY A 15 -11.90 43.04 -61.25
CA GLY A 15 -13.38 43.02 -61.20
C GLY A 15 -14.07 41.72 -61.61
N CYS A 16 -13.36 40.64 -61.95
CA CYS A 16 -13.96 39.33 -62.21
C CYS A 16 -13.61 38.35 -61.10
N ASP A 17 -14.29 38.46 -59.98
CA ASP A 17 -14.31 37.33 -59.00
C ASP A 17 -15.10 36.19 -59.64
N LEU A 18 -14.52 35.01 -59.65
CA LEU A 18 -15.22 33.79 -60.08
C LEU A 18 -16.45 33.55 -59.21
N SER A 19 -17.58 33.30 -59.81
CA SER A 19 -18.76 32.93 -59.01
C SER A 19 -18.49 31.68 -58.19
N PRO A 20 -19.08 31.51 -57.01
CA PRO A 20 -18.88 30.33 -56.16
C PRO A 20 -19.14 29.01 -56.91
N LYS A 21 -20.08 28.98 -57.83
CA LYS A 21 -20.36 27.81 -58.70
C LYS A 21 -19.20 27.53 -59.66
N ALA A 22 -18.64 28.56 -60.29
CA ALA A 22 -17.51 28.41 -61.19
C ALA A 22 -16.23 27.96 -60.44
N ILE A 23 -15.98 28.51 -59.25
CA ILE A 23 -14.91 28.09 -58.37
C ILE A 23 -15.05 26.58 -58.03
N HIS A 24 -16.24 26.18 -57.58
CA HIS A 24 -16.50 24.79 -57.21
C HIS A 24 -16.31 23.83 -58.40
N ALA A 25 -16.82 24.17 -59.57
CA ALA A 25 -16.68 23.37 -60.79
C ALA A 25 -15.19 23.24 -61.21
N SER A 26 -14.44 24.35 -61.19
CA SER A 26 -13.01 24.37 -61.54
C SER A 26 -12.20 23.56 -60.56
N GLN A 27 -12.45 23.72 -59.28
CA GLN A 27 -11.77 22.93 -58.24
C GLN A 27 -12.12 21.45 -58.32
N ALA A 28 -13.36 21.08 -58.62
CA ALA A 28 -13.79 19.68 -58.81
C ALA A 28 -13.07 19.02 -59.98
N LEU A 29 -12.88 19.73 -61.09
CA LEU A 29 -12.11 19.24 -62.24
C LEU A 29 -10.64 19.03 -61.89
N ILE A 30 -10.00 20.01 -61.25
CA ILE A 30 -8.61 19.92 -60.79
C ILE A 30 -8.48 18.75 -59.78
N TRP A 31 -9.43 18.62 -58.85
CA TRP A 31 -9.45 17.53 -57.87
C TRP A 31 -9.55 16.15 -58.51
N LYS A 32 -10.39 16.00 -59.56
CA LYS A 32 -10.49 14.75 -60.29
C LYS A 32 -9.15 14.36 -60.94
N VAL A 33 -8.44 15.33 -61.49
CA VAL A 33 -7.11 15.11 -62.07
C VAL A 33 -6.08 14.73 -60.96
N THR A 34 -6.12 15.40 -59.78
CA THR A 34 -5.25 15.07 -58.67
C THR A 34 -5.47 13.67 -58.13
N SER A 35 -6.68 13.13 -58.22
CA SER A 35 -7.00 11.77 -57.75
C SER A 35 -6.40 10.67 -58.63
N ILE A 36 -6.09 10.98 -59.87
CA ILE A 36 -5.55 10.05 -60.88
C ILE A 36 -4.03 10.27 -61.08
N ALA A 37 -3.51 11.42 -60.65
CA ALA A 37 -2.13 11.82 -60.88
C ALA A 37 -1.11 11.04 -60.03
N HIS A 38 0.09 10.84 -60.61
CA HIS A 38 1.23 10.26 -59.89
C HIS A 38 1.59 11.11 -58.67
N PRO A 39 1.99 10.51 -57.54
CA PRO A 39 2.28 11.20 -56.27
C PRO A 39 3.14 12.45 -56.41
N GLY A 40 4.15 12.44 -57.27
CA GLY A 40 5.06 13.59 -57.51
C GLY A 40 4.40 14.81 -58.17
N VAL A 41 3.22 14.65 -58.75
CA VAL A 41 2.49 15.73 -59.45
C VAL A 41 1.37 16.29 -58.58
N VAL A 42 0.95 15.56 -57.56
CA VAL A 42 -0.16 15.95 -56.65
C VAL A 42 0.08 17.30 -56.00
N ASP A 43 1.32 17.64 -55.65
CA ASP A 43 1.68 18.93 -55.05
C ASP A 43 1.40 20.12 -55.96
N VAL A 44 1.79 19.97 -57.23
CA VAL A 44 1.54 21.04 -58.17
C VAL A 44 0.04 21.30 -58.27
N TRP A 45 -0.78 20.25 -58.31
CA TRP A 45 -2.23 20.36 -58.33
C TRP A 45 -2.79 20.89 -57.01
N CYS A 46 -2.23 20.50 -55.86
CA CYS A 46 -2.65 21.05 -54.56
C CYS A 46 -2.31 22.52 -54.41
N ARG A 47 -1.19 22.99 -54.96
CA ARG A 47 -0.83 24.43 -55.02
C ARG A 47 -1.79 25.19 -55.94
N LEU A 48 -2.12 24.63 -57.12
CA LEU A 48 -3.08 25.23 -58.02
C LEU A 48 -4.49 25.34 -57.40
N LEU A 49 -4.93 24.35 -56.65
CA LEU A 49 -6.19 24.37 -55.92
C LEU A 49 -6.27 25.43 -54.83
N ARG A 50 -5.10 25.86 -54.30
CA ARG A 50 -4.97 26.91 -53.27
C ARG A 50 -4.68 28.29 -53.86
N HIS A 51 -4.72 28.43 -55.19
CA HIS A 51 -4.48 29.68 -55.88
C HIS A 51 -5.46 30.78 -55.49
N ARG A 52 -5.02 32.04 -55.45
CA ARG A 52 -5.83 33.20 -55.06
C ARG A 52 -7.10 33.37 -55.87
N ALA A 53 -7.13 32.92 -57.12
CA ALA A 53 -8.35 32.91 -57.94
C ALA A 53 -9.54 32.17 -57.30
N PHE A 54 -9.27 31.32 -56.31
CA PHE A 54 -10.24 30.53 -55.59
C PHE A 54 -10.55 31.05 -54.17
N ASP A 55 -10.15 32.28 -53.84
CA ASP A 55 -10.39 32.84 -52.51
C ASP A 55 -11.86 32.92 -52.11
N GLY A 56 -12.75 33.09 -53.08
CA GLY A 56 -14.20 33.04 -52.87
C GLY A 56 -14.81 31.64 -52.64
N ALA A 57 -13.99 30.59 -52.52
CA ALA A 57 -14.46 29.20 -52.34
C ALA A 57 -15.12 28.90 -50.99
N GLY A 58 -14.97 29.80 -50.03
CA GLY A 58 -15.43 29.61 -48.64
C GLY A 58 -14.50 28.74 -47.79
N PRO A 59 -14.56 28.90 -46.44
CA PRO A 59 -13.60 28.29 -45.49
C PRO A 59 -13.65 26.76 -45.51
N SER A 60 -14.81 26.15 -45.63
CA SER A 60 -14.95 24.67 -45.64
C SER A 60 -14.25 24.03 -46.84
N ASN A 61 -14.36 24.66 -48.02
CA ASN A 61 -13.73 24.14 -49.23
C ASN A 61 -12.22 24.32 -49.20
N LYS A 62 -11.73 25.48 -48.74
CA LYS A 62 -10.29 25.73 -48.51
C LYS A 62 -9.70 24.67 -47.56
N ALA A 63 -10.41 24.35 -46.48
CA ALA A 63 -9.96 23.32 -45.50
C ALA A 63 -9.91 21.91 -46.14
N LYS A 64 -10.89 21.54 -47.00
CA LYS A 64 -10.84 20.23 -47.69
C LYS A 64 -9.61 20.09 -48.57
N ILE A 65 -9.27 21.15 -49.31
CA ILE A 65 -8.12 21.17 -50.21
C ILE A 65 -6.82 21.13 -49.38
N ALA A 66 -6.72 21.93 -48.33
CA ALA A 66 -5.58 21.95 -47.42
C ALA A 66 -5.33 20.57 -46.78
N ARG A 67 -6.38 19.90 -46.30
CA ARG A 67 -6.29 18.54 -45.74
C ARG A 67 -5.72 17.53 -46.75
N LYS A 68 -6.12 17.61 -48.03
CA LYS A 68 -5.55 16.74 -49.07
C LYS A 68 -4.08 17.05 -49.31
N ALA A 69 -3.70 18.33 -49.30
CA ALA A 69 -2.30 18.73 -49.43
C ALA A 69 -1.44 18.23 -48.26
N ILE A 70 -1.96 18.35 -47.02
CA ILE A 70 -1.31 17.80 -45.83
C ILE A 70 -1.16 16.28 -45.93
N ALA A 71 -2.20 15.55 -46.29
CA ALA A 71 -2.14 14.09 -46.45
C ALA A 71 -1.08 13.69 -47.48
N SER A 72 -1.07 14.35 -48.65
CA SER A 72 -0.08 14.10 -49.70
C SER A 72 1.38 14.44 -49.24
N ALA A 73 1.54 15.49 -48.45
CA ALA A 73 2.82 15.85 -47.88
C ALA A 73 3.30 14.81 -46.85
N LEU A 74 2.38 14.29 -45.99
CA LEU A 74 2.66 13.22 -45.07
C LEU A 74 3.10 11.92 -45.75
N ASP A 75 2.50 11.56 -46.86
CA ASP A 75 2.84 10.37 -47.66
C ASP A 75 4.27 10.46 -48.23
N ARG A 76 4.80 11.68 -48.41
CA ARG A 76 6.16 11.94 -48.91
C ARG A 76 7.13 12.35 -47.81
N ASN A 77 6.65 12.39 -46.57
CA ASN A 77 7.42 12.84 -45.41
C ASN A 77 7.91 14.30 -45.52
N ASP A 78 7.18 15.17 -46.23
CA ASP A 78 7.43 16.61 -46.30
C ASP A 78 6.68 17.33 -45.18
N LEU A 79 7.27 17.21 -43.95
CA LEU A 79 6.62 17.69 -42.74
C LEU A 79 6.57 19.22 -42.65
N ASN A 80 7.54 19.92 -43.27
CA ASN A 80 7.58 21.38 -43.26
C ASN A 80 6.42 21.95 -44.12
N PHE A 81 6.23 21.44 -45.30
CA PHE A 81 5.13 21.85 -46.14
C PHE A 81 3.76 21.50 -45.52
N ALA A 82 3.66 20.32 -44.92
CA ALA A 82 2.44 19.93 -44.22
C ALA A 82 2.07 20.90 -43.10
N ARG A 83 3.09 21.36 -42.32
CA ARG A 83 2.94 22.31 -41.23
C ARG A 83 2.54 23.70 -41.72
N GLU A 84 3.19 24.20 -42.74
CA GLU A 84 2.81 25.49 -43.39
C GLU A 84 1.37 25.48 -43.82
N VAL A 85 0.96 24.44 -44.54
CA VAL A 85 -0.43 24.29 -45.03
C VAL A 85 -1.44 24.23 -43.86
N PHE A 86 -1.10 23.61 -42.77
CA PHE A 86 -1.97 23.57 -41.58
C PHE A 86 -2.23 24.96 -41.01
N PHE A 87 -1.20 25.78 -40.88
CA PHE A 87 -1.35 27.14 -40.34
C PHE A 87 -2.06 28.12 -41.29
N GLU A 88 -2.12 27.81 -42.58
CA GLU A 88 -2.91 28.59 -43.53
C GLU A 88 -4.42 28.27 -43.50
N ILE A 89 -4.84 27.19 -42.83
CA ILE A 89 -6.25 26.83 -42.71
C ILE A 89 -7.00 27.88 -41.89
N PRO A 90 -8.18 28.38 -42.36
CA PRO A 90 -8.99 29.33 -41.62
C PRO A 90 -9.33 28.79 -40.20
N THR A 91 -9.23 29.64 -39.17
CA THR A 91 -9.46 29.29 -37.78
C THR A 91 -10.80 28.62 -37.53
N ALA A 92 -11.84 28.99 -38.26
CA ALA A 92 -13.15 28.38 -38.16
C ALA A 92 -13.17 26.88 -38.49
N THR A 93 -12.29 26.42 -39.38
CA THR A 93 -12.20 25.02 -39.83
C THR A 93 -10.95 24.31 -39.34
N GLN A 94 -10.02 25.05 -38.77
CA GLN A 94 -8.78 24.51 -38.20
C GLN A 94 -9.04 23.56 -37.00
N ASN A 95 -10.11 23.83 -36.24
CA ASN A 95 -10.51 23.05 -35.05
C ASN A 95 -11.44 21.87 -35.36
N GLU A 96 -11.72 21.58 -36.61
CA GLU A 96 -12.44 20.35 -37.01
C GLU A 96 -11.58 19.12 -36.68
N SER A 97 -12.22 18.03 -36.19
CA SER A 97 -11.52 16.80 -35.72
C SER A 97 -10.58 16.21 -36.77
N ILE A 98 -11.01 16.15 -38.04
CA ILE A 98 -10.16 15.66 -39.14
C ILE A 98 -8.92 16.55 -39.37
N THR A 99 -9.07 17.87 -39.24
CA THR A 99 -7.96 18.82 -39.46
C THR A 99 -6.94 18.67 -38.31
N ARG A 100 -7.43 18.61 -37.08
CA ARG A 100 -6.58 18.42 -35.89
C ARG A 100 -5.94 17.04 -35.86
N TYR A 101 -6.60 15.98 -36.33
CA TYR A 101 -5.96 14.67 -36.48
C TYR A 101 -4.77 14.73 -37.47
N LEU A 102 -4.91 15.40 -38.61
CA LEU A 102 -3.79 15.56 -39.54
C LEU A 102 -2.66 16.40 -38.94
N ALA A 103 -3.00 17.46 -38.20
CA ALA A 103 -2.00 18.25 -37.46
C ALA A 103 -1.28 17.40 -36.37
N PHE A 104 -2.01 16.56 -35.65
CA PHE A 104 -1.45 15.60 -34.71
C PHE A 104 -0.45 14.66 -35.41
N LYS A 105 -0.83 14.12 -36.57
CA LYS A 105 0.02 13.24 -37.36
C LYS A 105 1.30 13.94 -37.83
N VAL A 106 1.21 15.19 -38.30
CA VAL A 106 2.40 16.01 -38.62
C VAL A 106 3.27 16.23 -37.40
N ALA A 107 2.66 16.61 -36.27
CA ALA A 107 3.34 16.93 -35.03
C ALA A 107 4.09 15.70 -34.45
N VAL A 108 3.46 14.53 -34.44
CA VAL A 108 4.06 13.28 -33.98
C VAL A 108 5.31 12.96 -34.83
N ARG A 109 5.22 13.06 -36.15
CA ARG A 109 6.33 12.75 -37.06
C ARG A 109 7.44 13.80 -37.04
N SER A 110 7.13 15.06 -36.70
CA SER A 110 8.11 16.14 -36.56
C SER A 110 8.63 16.34 -35.14
N ASN A 111 8.23 15.49 -34.19
CA ASN A 111 8.53 15.60 -32.76
C ASN A 111 8.14 16.95 -32.14
N ASP A 112 7.07 17.58 -32.67
CA ASP A 112 6.49 18.78 -32.08
C ASP A 112 5.45 18.44 -31.01
N HIS A 113 5.92 18.24 -29.77
CA HIS A 113 5.08 17.82 -28.65
C HIS A 113 3.95 18.81 -28.36
N GLN A 114 4.21 20.12 -28.48
CA GLN A 114 3.20 21.13 -28.17
C GLN A 114 2.04 21.09 -29.15
N LEU A 115 2.33 21.06 -30.45
CA LEU A 115 1.30 20.95 -31.47
C LEU A 115 0.54 19.62 -31.39
N ALA A 116 1.22 18.51 -31.01
CA ALA A 116 0.59 17.22 -30.81
C ALA A 116 -0.43 17.25 -29.68
N ILE A 117 -0.05 17.77 -28.50
CA ILE A 117 -0.94 17.87 -27.34
C ILE A 117 -2.11 18.81 -27.61
N ASP A 118 -1.85 19.98 -28.20
CA ASP A 118 -2.91 20.93 -28.55
C ASP A 118 -3.93 20.32 -29.52
N SER A 119 -3.42 19.58 -30.50
CA SER A 119 -4.28 18.90 -31.47
C SER A 119 -5.09 17.78 -30.84
N LEU A 120 -4.46 16.96 -29.99
CA LEU A 120 -5.10 15.89 -29.23
C LEU A 120 -6.21 16.44 -28.31
N ASN A 121 -5.96 17.53 -27.61
CA ASN A 121 -6.94 18.17 -26.72
C ASN A 121 -8.20 18.60 -27.47
N ILE A 122 -8.06 19.13 -28.71
CA ILE A 122 -9.19 19.54 -29.52
C ILE A 122 -9.93 18.32 -30.08
N VAL A 123 -9.21 17.29 -30.55
CA VAL A 123 -9.82 16.02 -30.98
C VAL A 123 -10.60 15.39 -29.83
N THR A 124 -10.04 15.41 -28.61
CA THR A 124 -10.68 14.89 -27.41
C THR A 124 -11.96 15.66 -27.04
N LYS A 125 -11.96 17.00 -27.18
CA LYS A 125 -13.18 17.81 -26.96
C LYS A 125 -14.29 17.42 -27.93
N ASN A 126 -13.96 17.12 -29.19
CA ASN A 126 -14.87 16.76 -30.24
C ASN A 126 -15.24 15.26 -30.30
N ALA A 127 -14.64 14.43 -29.44
CA ALA A 127 -14.78 12.96 -29.46
C ALA A 127 -16.22 12.48 -29.23
N SER A 128 -17.06 13.27 -28.56
CA SER A 128 -18.47 12.96 -28.36
C SER A 128 -19.27 12.91 -29.69
N THR A 129 -18.86 13.69 -30.70
CA THR A 129 -19.50 13.73 -32.01
C THR A 129 -18.80 12.87 -33.05
N ASP A 130 -17.47 12.73 -32.97
CA ASP A 130 -16.67 11.97 -33.94
C ASP A 130 -15.48 11.27 -33.28
N PRO A 131 -15.72 10.12 -32.63
CA PRO A 131 -14.67 9.42 -31.83
C PRO A 131 -13.58 8.78 -32.68
N LYS A 132 -13.82 8.54 -34.00
CA LYS A 132 -12.85 7.83 -34.85
C LYS A 132 -11.48 8.50 -34.94
N TYR A 133 -11.42 9.83 -34.85
CA TYR A 133 -10.17 10.55 -34.92
C TYR A 133 -9.34 10.41 -33.63
N LEU A 134 -9.97 10.24 -32.47
CA LEU A 134 -9.27 9.95 -31.22
C LEU A 134 -8.60 8.57 -31.28
N TYR A 135 -9.30 7.55 -31.79
CA TYR A 135 -8.71 6.23 -32.05
C TYR A 135 -7.55 6.31 -33.05
N ALA A 136 -7.71 7.12 -34.09
CA ALA A 136 -6.65 7.33 -35.08
C ALA A 136 -5.42 8.02 -34.49
N CYS A 137 -5.57 8.95 -33.54
CA CYS A 137 -4.46 9.53 -32.78
C CYS A 137 -3.71 8.47 -31.95
N VAL A 138 -4.44 7.57 -31.28
CA VAL A 138 -3.82 6.46 -30.53
C VAL A 138 -2.96 5.58 -31.44
N LEU A 139 -3.52 5.17 -32.59
CA LEU A 139 -2.80 4.36 -33.58
C LEU A 139 -1.56 5.04 -34.13
N GLU A 140 -1.64 6.31 -34.49
CA GLU A 140 -0.50 7.07 -35.03
C GLU A 140 0.62 7.21 -34.00
N ALA A 141 0.26 7.50 -32.72
CA ALA A 141 1.23 7.61 -31.64
C ALA A 141 1.89 6.27 -31.34
N GLN A 142 1.15 5.15 -31.39
CA GLN A 142 1.71 3.81 -31.22
C GLN A 142 2.67 3.43 -32.36
N GLN A 143 2.29 3.76 -33.62
CA GLN A 143 3.11 3.47 -34.81
C GLN A 143 4.40 4.28 -34.85
N SER A 144 4.40 5.47 -34.26
CA SER A 144 5.58 6.33 -34.19
C SER A 144 6.49 6.01 -33.01
N GLU A 145 6.17 4.99 -32.22
CA GLU A 145 6.89 4.60 -30.99
C GLU A 145 7.01 5.72 -29.95
N ASN A 146 6.22 6.78 -30.08
CA ASN A 146 6.19 7.88 -29.12
C ASN A 146 5.28 7.50 -27.93
N ARG A 147 5.89 6.90 -26.92
CA ARG A 147 5.18 6.35 -25.75
C ARG A 147 4.39 7.41 -24.97
N CYS A 148 4.96 8.60 -24.77
CA CYS A 148 4.30 9.69 -24.04
C CYS A 148 3.02 10.15 -24.75
N LEU A 149 3.05 10.33 -26.07
CA LEU A 149 1.88 10.72 -26.84
C LEU A 149 0.85 9.59 -26.95
N ALA A 150 1.31 8.33 -27.06
CA ALA A 150 0.42 7.17 -27.02
C ALA A 150 -0.31 7.07 -25.69
N LEU A 151 0.38 7.29 -24.57
CA LEU A 151 -0.20 7.30 -23.23
C LEU A 151 -1.22 8.44 -23.08
N ALA A 152 -0.87 9.66 -23.49
CA ALA A 152 -1.77 10.82 -23.44
C ALA A 152 -3.04 10.60 -24.27
N ALA A 153 -2.91 9.99 -25.46
CA ALA A 153 -4.03 9.66 -26.32
C ALA A 153 -4.93 8.57 -25.71
N LEU A 154 -4.34 7.54 -25.10
CA LEU A 154 -5.07 6.49 -24.39
C LEU A 154 -5.78 7.01 -23.14
N GLN A 155 -5.15 7.87 -22.36
CA GLN A 155 -5.77 8.54 -21.21
C GLN A 155 -6.97 9.39 -21.66
N SER A 156 -6.81 10.17 -22.73
CA SER A 156 -7.91 10.95 -23.33
C SER A 156 -9.08 10.06 -23.75
N LEU A 157 -8.80 8.88 -24.30
CA LEU A 157 -9.82 7.91 -24.70
C LEU A 157 -10.51 7.29 -23.48
N LEU A 158 -9.74 6.99 -22.42
CA LEU A 158 -10.25 6.49 -21.13
C LEU A 158 -11.18 7.52 -20.45
N ASP A 159 -10.87 8.81 -20.56
CA ASP A 159 -11.65 9.86 -19.92
C ASP A 159 -12.97 10.14 -20.66
N LYS A 160 -12.96 10.04 -21.99
CA LYS A 160 -14.15 10.32 -22.82
C LYS A 160 -15.07 9.12 -22.98
N GLN A 161 -14.56 7.91 -22.93
CA GLN A 161 -15.31 6.66 -23.06
C GLN A 161 -16.32 6.70 -24.23
N PRO A 162 -15.89 6.87 -25.47
CA PRO A 162 -16.82 6.94 -26.58
C PRO A 162 -17.65 5.65 -26.69
N PRO A 163 -18.92 5.74 -27.15
CA PRO A 163 -19.76 4.57 -27.29
C PRO A 163 -19.12 3.52 -28.23
N GLY A 164 -19.21 2.25 -27.85
CA GLY A 164 -18.61 1.13 -28.59
C GLY A 164 -17.14 0.82 -28.21
N THR A 165 -16.57 1.54 -27.26
CA THR A 165 -15.21 1.25 -26.75
C THR A 165 -15.23 0.03 -25.83
N TYR A 166 -14.41 -0.98 -26.13
CA TYR A 166 -14.17 -2.09 -25.19
C TYR A 166 -13.16 -1.66 -24.13
N PHE A 167 -13.68 -1.15 -23.04
CA PHE A 167 -12.94 -0.49 -21.96
C PHE A 167 -11.85 -1.37 -21.31
N PRO A 168 -12.06 -2.70 -21.05
CA PRO A 168 -11.04 -3.55 -20.45
C PRO A 168 -9.76 -3.67 -21.26
N SER A 169 -9.88 -3.81 -22.59
CA SER A 169 -8.70 -3.88 -23.46
C SER A 169 -7.93 -2.57 -23.47
N LEU A 170 -8.64 -1.44 -23.43
CA LEU A 170 -8.04 -0.12 -23.39
C LEU A 170 -7.23 0.08 -22.10
N LEU A 171 -7.82 -0.26 -20.96
CA LEU A 171 -7.12 -0.22 -19.66
C LEU A 171 -5.87 -1.09 -19.66
N ARG A 172 -5.93 -2.32 -20.21
CA ARG A 172 -4.76 -3.20 -20.30
C ARG A 172 -3.68 -2.65 -21.23
N CYS A 173 -4.04 -2.05 -22.35
CA CYS A 173 -3.07 -1.40 -23.23
C CYS A 173 -2.36 -0.24 -22.52
N THR A 174 -3.12 0.59 -21.81
CA THR A 174 -2.57 1.70 -21.03
C THR A 174 -1.64 1.21 -19.92
N ALA A 175 -2.05 0.16 -19.17
CA ALA A 175 -1.21 -0.44 -18.12
C ALA A 175 0.12 -0.97 -18.67
N ARG A 176 0.09 -1.67 -19.81
CA ARG A 176 1.31 -2.20 -20.45
C ARG A 176 2.26 -1.10 -20.88
N LEU A 177 1.74 0.01 -21.42
CA LEU A 177 2.57 1.15 -21.80
C LEU A 177 3.20 1.81 -20.57
N LEU A 178 2.42 2.03 -19.50
CA LEU A 178 2.94 2.57 -18.25
C LEU A 178 4.02 1.68 -17.65
N PHE A 179 3.83 0.37 -17.64
CA PHE A 179 4.85 -0.57 -17.16
C PHE A 179 6.13 -0.49 -17.98
N SER A 180 6.01 -0.47 -19.33
CA SER A 180 7.16 -0.34 -20.21
C SER A 180 7.91 0.99 -20.03
N GLU A 181 7.19 2.06 -19.71
CA GLU A 181 7.80 3.36 -19.42
C GLU A 181 8.54 3.34 -18.08
N LEU A 182 7.91 2.80 -17.03
CA LEU A 182 8.51 2.64 -15.71
C LEU A 182 9.74 1.72 -15.74
N GLU A 183 9.72 0.65 -16.53
CA GLU A 183 10.89 -0.23 -16.71
C GLU A 183 12.04 0.48 -17.40
N SER A 184 11.77 1.41 -18.31
CA SER A 184 12.80 2.17 -19.03
C SER A 184 13.36 3.35 -18.24
N GLN A 185 12.57 4.01 -17.41
CA GLN A 185 12.93 5.23 -16.68
C GLN A 185 13.33 5.00 -15.21
N GLY A 186 13.08 3.80 -14.68
CA GLY A 186 13.20 3.45 -13.27
C GLY A 186 11.90 3.69 -12.48
N TRP A 187 11.69 2.84 -11.48
CA TRP A 187 10.49 2.83 -10.61
C TRP A 187 10.55 3.90 -9.50
N GLU A 188 11.55 4.77 -9.50
CA GLU A 188 11.75 5.79 -8.46
C GLU A 188 10.85 7.04 -8.64
N LYS A 189 10.17 7.18 -9.77
CA LYS A 189 9.30 8.33 -10.05
C LYS A 189 7.91 8.13 -9.42
N GLY A 190 7.68 8.70 -8.25
CA GLY A 190 6.43 8.61 -7.51
C GLY A 190 5.17 9.00 -8.30
N ASP A 191 5.25 9.98 -9.21
CA ASP A 191 4.12 10.42 -10.02
C ASP A 191 3.65 9.33 -11.00
N ALA A 192 4.58 8.65 -11.67
CA ALA A 192 4.24 7.59 -12.61
C ALA A 192 3.65 6.35 -11.91
N ILE A 193 4.12 6.03 -10.70
CA ILE A 193 3.53 4.97 -9.87
C ILE A 193 2.11 5.36 -9.45
N SER A 194 1.89 6.61 -9.08
CA SER A 194 0.55 7.12 -8.74
C SER A 194 -0.44 6.96 -9.92
N GLU A 195 0.00 7.22 -11.15
CA GLU A 195 -0.81 7.00 -12.35
C GLU A 195 -1.17 5.51 -12.55
N VAL A 196 -0.21 4.61 -12.32
CA VAL A 196 -0.48 3.16 -12.36
C VAL A 196 -1.52 2.77 -11.31
N VAL A 197 -1.36 3.21 -10.07
CA VAL A 197 -2.33 2.92 -8.99
C VAL A 197 -3.72 3.43 -9.36
N GLN A 198 -3.84 4.67 -9.86
CA GLN A 198 -5.11 5.23 -10.32
C GLN A 198 -5.74 4.41 -11.46
N LEU A 199 -4.92 3.93 -12.39
CA LEU A 199 -5.40 3.07 -13.47
C LEU A 199 -5.97 1.74 -12.95
N PHE A 200 -5.29 1.12 -12.00
CA PHE A 200 -5.77 -0.11 -11.36
C PHE A 200 -7.05 0.14 -10.56
N GLU A 201 -7.17 1.26 -9.85
CA GLU A 201 -8.40 1.67 -9.16
C GLU A 201 -9.56 1.89 -10.15
N ARG A 202 -9.29 2.50 -11.31
CA ARG A 202 -10.30 2.63 -12.38
C ARG A 202 -10.73 1.26 -12.91
N ALA A 203 -9.78 0.34 -13.10
CA ALA A 203 -10.10 -1.02 -13.54
C ALA A 203 -10.98 -1.74 -12.51
N ALA A 204 -10.67 -1.65 -11.23
CA ALA A 204 -11.46 -2.27 -10.15
C ALA A 204 -12.90 -1.74 -10.10
N ARG A 205 -13.07 -0.41 -10.21
CA ARG A 205 -14.41 0.21 -10.25
C ARG A 205 -15.26 -0.27 -11.42
N HIS A 206 -14.65 -0.58 -12.55
CA HIS A 206 -15.34 -1.06 -13.73
C HIS A 206 -15.49 -2.59 -13.83
N MET A 207 -14.97 -3.34 -12.85
CA MET A 207 -15.02 -4.81 -12.87
C MET A 207 -16.44 -5.37 -12.99
N GLN A 208 -17.43 -4.72 -12.40
CA GLN A 208 -18.82 -5.13 -12.49
C GLN A 208 -19.36 -5.00 -13.93
N THR A 209 -18.88 -4.01 -14.68
CA THR A 209 -19.28 -3.81 -16.09
C THR A 209 -18.59 -4.80 -17.03
N PHE A 210 -17.45 -5.38 -16.65
CA PHE A 210 -16.75 -6.40 -17.43
C PHE A 210 -17.52 -7.72 -17.51
N ARG A 211 -18.43 -7.95 -16.55
CA ARG A 211 -19.28 -9.14 -16.47
C ARG A 211 -20.25 -9.28 -17.65
N SER A 212 -20.40 -8.26 -18.49
CA SER A 212 -21.24 -8.29 -19.68
C SER A 212 -20.60 -8.94 -20.92
N GLY A 213 -19.34 -9.36 -20.83
CA GLY A 213 -18.64 -10.11 -21.88
C GLY A 213 -18.85 -11.62 -21.79
N SER A 214 -18.22 -12.39 -22.70
CA SER A 214 -18.17 -13.84 -22.57
C SER A 214 -17.49 -14.25 -21.26
N ASP A 215 -17.97 -15.26 -20.58
CA ASP A 215 -17.40 -15.73 -19.30
C ASP A 215 -15.89 -15.98 -19.38
N ASP A 216 -15.39 -16.50 -20.50
CA ASP A 216 -13.97 -16.79 -20.70
C ASP A 216 -13.11 -15.51 -20.78
N GLN A 217 -13.61 -14.48 -21.44
CA GLN A 217 -12.89 -13.20 -21.55
C GLN A 217 -12.83 -12.47 -20.20
N TRP A 218 -13.93 -12.50 -19.46
CA TRP A 218 -13.99 -11.93 -18.12
C TRP A 218 -13.04 -12.66 -17.14
N ARG A 219 -12.97 -14.01 -17.19
CA ARG A 219 -12.03 -14.80 -16.41
C ARG A 219 -10.58 -14.45 -16.74
N ALA A 220 -10.25 -14.31 -18.03
CA ALA A 220 -8.91 -13.91 -18.48
C ALA A 220 -8.56 -12.49 -18.02
N ASP A 221 -9.52 -11.57 -17.99
CA ASP A 221 -9.31 -10.21 -17.50
C ASP A 221 -9.07 -10.18 -16.00
N ILE A 222 -9.87 -10.86 -15.18
CA ILE A 222 -9.63 -10.96 -13.73
C ILE A 222 -8.26 -11.56 -13.44
N GLN A 223 -7.90 -12.65 -14.10
CA GLN A 223 -6.62 -13.30 -13.92
C GLN A 223 -5.45 -12.35 -14.26
N TRP A 224 -5.58 -11.59 -15.34
CA TRP A 224 -4.55 -10.63 -15.72
C TRP A 224 -4.41 -9.51 -14.69
N TRP A 225 -5.53 -8.90 -14.28
CA TRP A 225 -5.54 -7.79 -13.34
C TRP A 225 -5.07 -8.20 -11.95
N SER A 226 -5.61 -9.31 -11.39
CA SER A 226 -5.22 -9.79 -10.07
C SER A 226 -3.76 -10.19 -10.00
N LYS A 227 -3.23 -10.89 -11.03
CA LYS A 227 -1.83 -11.28 -11.10
C LYS A 227 -0.90 -10.07 -11.16
N ASN A 228 -1.22 -9.09 -12.01
CA ASN A 228 -0.37 -7.90 -12.14
C ASN A 228 -0.44 -7.01 -10.90
N ALA A 229 -1.62 -6.79 -10.30
CA ALA A 229 -1.76 -6.05 -9.06
C ALA A 229 -0.95 -6.70 -7.93
N TYR A 230 -1.08 -8.01 -7.75
CA TYR A 230 -0.37 -8.77 -6.73
C TYR A 230 1.16 -8.71 -6.91
N ASN A 231 1.64 -9.03 -8.11
CA ASN A 231 3.06 -9.03 -8.41
C ASN A 231 3.67 -7.62 -8.27
N LEU A 232 2.95 -6.59 -8.71
CA LEU A 232 3.39 -5.21 -8.59
C LEU A 232 3.47 -4.77 -7.12
N SER A 233 2.46 -5.13 -6.32
CA SER A 233 2.45 -4.84 -4.88
C SER A 233 3.65 -5.47 -4.17
N LEU A 234 3.99 -6.71 -4.49
CA LEU A 234 5.15 -7.39 -3.90
C LEU A 234 6.47 -6.80 -4.38
N LYS A 235 6.57 -6.46 -5.67
CA LYS A 235 7.79 -5.86 -6.25
C LYS A 235 8.09 -4.50 -5.63
N LEU A 236 7.07 -3.70 -5.36
CA LEU A 236 7.20 -2.31 -4.93
C LEU A 236 7.03 -2.11 -3.42
N CYS A 237 6.75 -3.16 -2.64
CA CYS A 237 6.39 -3.03 -1.23
C CYS A 237 7.43 -2.31 -0.36
N ALA A 238 8.72 -2.35 -0.74
CA ALA A 238 9.79 -1.68 -0.01
C ALA A 238 10.10 -0.26 -0.54
N ASP A 239 9.72 0.03 -1.79
CA ASP A 239 10.24 1.20 -2.51
C ASP A 239 9.21 2.33 -2.65
N ILE A 240 7.91 2.00 -2.59
CA ILE A 240 6.84 3.01 -2.79
C ILE A 240 6.34 3.59 -1.47
N HIS A 241 5.76 4.79 -1.57
CA HIS A 241 5.11 5.42 -0.44
C HIS A 241 4.01 4.52 0.14
N PRO A 242 3.95 4.31 1.46
CA PRO A 242 3.03 3.35 2.08
C PRO A 242 1.54 3.58 1.75
N ASP A 243 1.10 4.83 1.55
CA ASP A 243 -0.28 5.11 1.15
C ASP A 243 -0.61 4.57 -0.25
N LEU A 244 0.31 4.71 -1.22
CA LEU A 244 0.14 4.12 -2.55
C LEU A 244 0.13 2.59 -2.49
N LEU A 245 0.96 2.00 -1.63
CA LEU A 245 0.97 0.55 -1.41
C LEU A 245 -0.39 0.07 -0.88
N VAL A 246 -0.94 0.73 0.14
CA VAL A 246 -2.25 0.38 0.71
C VAL A 246 -3.35 0.46 -0.35
N ARG A 247 -3.35 1.49 -1.19
CA ARG A 247 -4.30 1.64 -2.30
C ARG A 247 -4.18 0.49 -3.30
N LEU A 248 -2.95 0.15 -3.72
CA LEU A 248 -2.70 -0.93 -4.68
C LEU A 248 -3.09 -2.31 -4.11
N LEU A 249 -2.77 -2.58 -2.85
CA LEU A 249 -3.16 -3.80 -2.15
C LEU A 249 -4.69 -3.92 -2.01
N GLY A 250 -5.38 -2.82 -1.70
CA GLY A 250 -6.83 -2.78 -1.65
C GLY A 250 -7.47 -3.14 -2.99
N VAL A 251 -6.92 -2.62 -4.09
CA VAL A 251 -7.34 -2.99 -5.44
C VAL A 251 -7.06 -4.46 -5.76
N CYS A 252 -5.91 -4.99 -5.30
CA CYS A 252 -5.58 -6.41 -5.44
C CYS A 252 -6.62 -7.30 -4.76
N VAL A 253 -7.00 -6.98 -3.52
CA VAL A 253 -8.06 -7.69 -2.78
C VAL A 253 -9.38 -7.63 -3.56
N CYS A 254 -9.74 -6.46 -4.08
CA CYS A 254 -10.95 -6.26 -4.89
C CYS A 254 -11.00 -7.22 -6.11
N PHE A 255 -9.89 -7.37 -6.83
CA PHE A 255 -9.80 -8.33 -7.95
C PHE A 255 -9.87 -9.79 -7.48
N LEU A 256 -9.23 -10.11 -6.34
CA LEU A 256 -9.27 -11.46 -5.76
C LEU A 256 -10.68 -11.83 -5.24
N GLU A 257 -11.50 -10.86 -4.86
CA GLU A 257 -12.91 -11.07 -4.47
C GLU A 257 -13.84 -11.32 -5.67
N CYS A 258 -13.41 -10.93 -6.87
CA CYS A 258 -14.19 -11.16 -8.07
C CYS A 258 -14.11 -12.60 -8.60
N TYR A 259 -13.22 -13.46 -8.09
CA TYR A 259 -13.15 -14.86 -8.51
C TYR A 259 -14.42 -15.60 -8.07
N PRO A 260 -15.03 -16.41 -8.95
CA PRO A 260 -16.19 -17.23 -8.60
C PRO A 260 -15.77 -18.36 -7.65
N ASP A 261 -16.68 -18.81 -6.80
CA ASP A 261 -16.43 -19.87 -5.82
C ASP A 261 -16.00 -21.21 -6.46
N ASN A 262 -16.49 -21.53 -7.67
CA ASN A 262 -16.15 -22.71 -8.45
C ASN A 262 -15.08 -22.38 -9.52
N ASN A 263 -13.95 -21.85 -9.10
CA ASN A 263 -12.92 -21.40 -10.02
C ASN A 263 -11.88 -22.49 -10.29
N GLU A 264 -11.73 -22.87 -11.55
CA GLU A 264 -10.68 -23.79 -12.02
C GLU A 264 -9.31 -23.12 -12.22
N LEU A 265 -9.27 -21.76 -12.27
CA LEU A 265 -8.05 -21.01 -12.60
C LEU A 265 -7.10 -20.82 -11.42
N MET A 266 -7.61 -20.84 -10.19
CA MET A 266 -6.82 -20.68 -8.97
C MET A 266 -7.51 -21.38 -7.80
N HIS A 267 -6.77 -22.19 -7.04
CA HIS A 267 -7.32 -22.85 -5.87
C HIS A 267 -7.81 -21.82 -4.83
N LYS A 268 -8.90 -22.15 -4.15
CA LYS A 268 -9.51 -21.29 -3.13
C LYS A 268 -8.51 -20.95 -2.01
N GLU A 269 -7.65 -21.90 -1.67
CA GLU A 269 -6.56 -21.73 -0.71
C GLU A 269 -5.56 -20.66 -1.15
N ASP A 270 -5.15 -20.65 -2.43
CA ASP A 270 -4.23 -19.66 -2.98
C ASP A 270 -4.84 -18.26 -2.96
N ILE A 271 -6.13 -18.13 -3.27
CA ILE A 271 -6.86 -16.86 -3.20
C ILE A 271 -6.90 -16.36 -1.74
N GLY A 272 -7.23 -17.26 -0.81
CA GLY A 272 -7.27 -16.95 0.62
C GLY A 272 -5.91 -16.50 1.15
N TYR A 273 -4.85 -17.22 0.81
CA TYR A 273 -3.48 -16.89 1.18
C TYR A 273 -3.05 -15.52 0.61
N ARG A 274 -3.30 -15.24 -0.67
CA ARG A 274 -2.98 -13.94 -1.28
C ARG A 274 -3.75 -12.79 -0.65
N LYS A 275 -5.04 -12.98 -0.35
CA LYS A 275 -5.85 -11.99 0.38
C LYS A 275 -5.25 -11.72 1.77
N ALA A 276 -4.94 -12.77 2.52
CA ALA A 276 -4.30 -12.63 3.83
C ALA A 276 -2.99 -11.85 3.73
N LEU A 277 -2.13 -12.17 2.76
CA LEU A 277 -0.88 -11.45 2.55
C LEU A 277 -1.10 -9.96 2.20
N CYS A 278 -2.08 -9.66 1.35
CA CYS A 278 -2.43 -8.27 1.05
C CYS A 278 -2.87 -7.49 2.31
N HIS A 279 -3.71 -8.09 3.15
CA HIS A 279 -4.14 -7.48 4.41
C HIS A 279 -2.99 -7.30 5.39
N PHE A 280 -2.07 -8.26 5.48
CA PHE A 280 -0.86 -8.14 6.29
C PHE A 280 0.02 -6.96 5.84
N LEU A 281 0.32 -6.86 4.55
CA LEU A 281 1.14 -5.78 4.00
C LEU A 281 0.43 -4.41 4.14
N SER A 282 -0.90 -4.36 3.97
CA SER A 282 -1.69 -3.14 4.19
C SER A 282 -1.62 -2.68 5.64
N ALA A 283 -1.78 -3.59 6.60
CA ALA A 283 -1.65 -3.28 8.02
C ALA A 283 -0.24 -2.79 8.36
N SER A 284 0.80 -3.44 7.81
CA SER A 284 2.19 -3.05 8.01
C SER A 284 2.51 -1.65 7.44
N ALA A 285 1.98 -1.33 6.26
CA ALA A 285 2.14 0.00 5.67
C ALA A 285 1.38 1.08 6.47
N LEU A 286 0.16 0.78 6.93
CA LEU A 286 -0.64 1.70 7.72
C LEU A 286 -0.04 1.97 9.10
N ILE A 287 0.57 0.97 9.77
CA ILE A 287 1.23 1.18 11.06
C ILE A 287 2.47 2.07 10.91
N VAL A 288 3.20 1.96 9.79
CA VAL A 288 4.32 2.86 9.48
C VAL A 288 3.82 4.29 9.31
N LEU A 289 2.73 4.51 8.58
CA LEU A 289 2.12 5.85 8.43
C LEU A 289 1.63 6.41 9.76
N ALA A 290 1.02 5.57 10.59
CA ALA A 290 0.53 5.98 11.92
C ALA A 290 1.67 6.40 12.85
N ARG A 291 2.80 5.65 12.83
CA ARG A 291 3.99 5.93 13.65
C ARG A 291 4.82 7.12 13.15
N ALA A 292 4.72 7.46 11.85
CA ALA A 292 5.44 8.60 11.26
C ALA A 292 4.93 9.95 11.76
N SER A 293 3.74 10.02 12.35
CA SER A 293 3.21 11.22 13.01
C SER A 293 3.79 11.33 14.42
N GLU A 294 4.59 12.36 14.70
CA GLU A 294 5.12 12.64 16.05
C GLU A 294 4.01 12.93 17.06
N GLU A 295 2.91 13.52 16.63
CA GLU A 295 1.71 13.76 17.43
C GLU A 295 0.54 12.91 16.91
N LEU A 296 -0.42 12.60 17.80
CA LEU A 296 -1.66 11.89 17.44
C LEU A 296 -2.57 12.78 16.58
N THR A 297 -2.21 12.93 15.31
CA THR A 297 -3.02 13.64 14.33
C THR A 297 -4.27 12.84 13.97
N GLU A 298 -5.31 13.51 13.46
CA GLU A 298 -6.53 12.84 12.96
C GLU A 298 -6.17 11.78 11.90
N TYR A 299 -5.24 12.08 11.01
CA TYR A 299 -4.75 11.14 10.00
C TYR A 299 -4.11 9.90 10.64
N GLY A 300 -3.24 10.09 11.64
CA GLY A 300 -2.62 8.99 12.39
C GLY A 300 -3.66 8.09 13.07
N LEU A 301 -4.67 8.69 13.73
CA LEU A 301 -5.79 7.95 14.36
C LEU A 301 -6.59 7.16 13.32
N GLN A 302 -6.87 7.74 12.15
CA GLN A 302 -7.52 7.04 11.04
C GLN A 302 -6.67 5.86 10.53
N CYS A 303 -5.35 6.02 10.48
CA CYS A 303 -4.45 4.91 10.12
C CYS A 303 -4.54 3.77 11.15
N TYR A 304 -4.51 4.04 12.46
CA TYR A 304 -4.68 3.02 13.50
C TYR A 304 -6.04 2.29 13.38
N LEU A 305 -7.13 3.01 13.13
CA LEU A 305 -8.44 2.41 12.89
C LEU A 305 -8.46 1.50 11.65
N ARG A 306 -7.77 1.92 10.58
CA ARG A 306 -7.64 1.10 9.37
C ARG A 306 -6.79 -0.14 9.63
N VAL A 307 -5.69 -0.05 10.39
CA VAL A 307 -4.89 -1.23 10.80
C VAL A 307 -5.79 -2.27 11.45
N ARG A 308 -6.63 -1.91 12.41
CA ARG A 308 -7.56 -2.84 13.08
C ARG A 308 -8.51 -3.54 12.11
N ARG A 309 -9.01 -2.82 11.08
CA ARG A 309 -9.84 -3.42 10.02
C ARG A 309 -9.05 -4.43 9.18
N GLU A 310 -7.80 -4.09 8.82
CA GLU A 310 -6.94 -4.99 8.06
C GLU A 310 -6.59 -6.26 8.87
N VAL A 311 -6.32 -6.12 10.17
CA VAL A 311 -6.11 -7.26 11.08
C VAL A 311 -7.34 -8.17 11.12
N ALA A 312 -8.53 -7.62 11.29
CA ALA A 312 -9.77 -8.39 11.28
C ALA A 312 -10.02 -9.08 9.93
N SER A 313 -9.66 -8.43 8.82
CA SER A 313 -9.78 -9.01 7.48
C SER A 313 -8.76 -10.13 7.25
N PHE A 314 -7.52 -9.95 7.72
CA PHE A 314 -6.50 -11.01 7.71
C PHE A 314 -6.99 -12.25 8.46
N VAL A 315 -7.50 -12.09 9.68
CA VAL A 315 -7.99 -13.19 10.52
C VAL A 315 -9.12 -13.95 9.81
N ARG A 316 -10.05 -13.25 9.17
CA ARG A 316 -11.13 -13.87 8.39
C ARG A 316 -10.63 -14.71 7.20
N CYS A 317 -9.51 -14.31 6.59
CA CYS A 317 -8.92 -15.05 5.47
C CYS A 317 -8.00 -16.19 5.95
N ALA A 318 -7.21 -15.97 7.00
CA ALA A 318 -6.18 -16.90 7.46
C ALA A 318 -6.71 -18.02 8.35
N ASP A 319 -7.65 -17.74 9.27
CA ASP A 319 -8.13 -18.73 10.23
C ASP A 319 -8.79 -19.95 9.60
N PRO A 320 -9.62 -19.84 8.54
CA PRO A 320 -10.12 -21.02 7.83
C PRO A 320 -9.00 -21.88 7.23
N LEU A 321 -7.99 -21.23 6.60
CA LEU A 321 -6.85 -21.94 6.00
C LEU A 321 -6.01 -22.67 7.05
N ILE A 322 -5.80 -22.04 8.20
CA ILE A 322 -5.08 -22.63 9.33
C ILE A 322 -5.86 -23.80 9.92
N ALA A 323 -7.19 -23.69 10.03
CA ALA A 323 -8.05 -24.73 10.56
C ALA A 323 -8.18 -25.95 9.62
N GLU A 324 -8.32 -25.71 8.32
CA GLU A 324 -8.42 -26.77 7.29
C GLU A 324 -7.12 -27.55 7.12
N ALA A 325 -5.96 -26.90 7.29
CA ALA A 325 -4.65 -27.54 7.15
C ALA A 325 -4.35 -28.60 8.23
N GLY A 326 -5.02 -28.57 9.37
CA GLY A 326 -4.84 -29.54 10.46
C GLY A 326 -3.38 -29.65 10.92
N GLN A 327 -2.78 -30.87 10.82
CA GLN A 327 -1.37 -31.11 11.17
C GLN A 327 -0.40 -30.96 9.97
N SER A 328 -0.88 -30.51 8.82
CA SER A 328 -0.04 -30.30 7.64
C SER A 328 0.91 -29.11 7.88
N HIS A 329 2.19 -29.38 8.00
CA HIS A 329 3.25 -28.37 8.13
C HIS A 329 3.59 -27.76 6.76
N SER A 330 2.61 -27.18 6.09
CA SER A 330 2.87 -26.40 4.88
C SER A 330 3.63 -25.10 5.26
N ALA A 331 4.64 -24.74 4.47
CA ALA A 331 5.39 -23.49 4.65
C ALA A 331 4.46 -22.26 4.68
N ASN A 332 3.38 -22.30 3.92
CA ASN A 332 2.38 -21.21 3.89
C ASN A 332 1.63 -21.06 5.23
N ILE A 333 1.34 -22.19 5.91
CA ILE A 333 0.64 -22.15 7.20
C ILE A 333 1.54 -21.60 8.30
N ALA A 334 2.83 -22.02 8.33
CA ALA A 334 3.80 -21.46 9.26
C ALA A 334 3.99 -19.94 9.04
N ASP A 335 4.00 -19.50 7.79
CA ASP A 335 4.07 -18.09 7.44
C ASP A 335 2.82 -17.31 7.90
N LEU A 336 1.62 -17.86 7.71
CA LEU A 336 0.37 -17.24 8.19
C LEU A 336 0.36 -17.12 9.72
N HIS A 337 0.82 -18.13 10.45
CA HIS A 337 0.97 -18.06 11.91
C HIS A 337 1.94 -16.96 12.33
N ALA A 338 3.09 -16.86 11.61
CA ALA A 338 4.08 -15.82 11.85
C ALA A 338 3.49 -14.42 11.71
N ARG A 339 2.80 -14.19 10.61
CA ARG A 339 2.19 -12.90 10.29
C ARG A 339 1.02 -12.58 11.23
N LYS A 340 0.23 -13.58 11.61
CA LYS A 340 -0.84 -13.41 12.61
C LYS A 340 -0.30 -12.86 13.92
N PHE A 341 0.82 -13.38 14.41
CA PHE A 341 1.43 -12.90 15.64
C PHE A 341 1.89 -11.45 15.54
N GLU A 342 2.53 -11.06 14.41
CA GLU A 342 2.92 -9.66 14.18
C GLU A 342 1.70 -8.73 14.14
N LEU A 343 0.61 -9.16 13.51
CA LEU A 343 -0.63 -8.38 13.47
C LEU A 343 -1.30 -8.25 14.84
N LEU A 344 -1.22 -9.24 15.70
CA LEU A 344 -1.72 -9.12 17.08
C LEU A 344 -0.96 -8.04 17.85
N LYS A 345 0.35 -7.89 17.62
CA LYS A 345 1.14 -6.78 18.20
C LYS A 345 0.65 -5.43 17.68
N PHE A 346 0.40 -5.33 16.37
CA PHE A 346 -0.15 -4.10 15.79
C PHE A 346 -1.55 -3.77 16.34
N ASP A 347 -2.43 -4.78 16.49
CA ASP A 347 -3.77 -4.57 17.05
C ASP A 347 -3.71 -4.07 18.50
N LEU A 348 -2.85 -4.66 19.31
CA LEU A 348 -2.66 -4.21 20.69
C LEU A 348 -2.13 -2.76 20.74
N GLU A 349 -1.14 -2.41 19.91
CA GLU A 349 -0.66 -1.02 19.78
C GLU A 349 -1.80 -0.08 19.39
N CYS A 350 -2.64 -0.48 18.42
CA CYS A 350 -3.79 0.31 18.01
C CYS A 350 -4.81 0.51 19.15
N VAL A 351 -5.11 -0.54 19.92
CA VAL A 351 -6.02 -0.46 21.08
C VAL A 351 -5.49 0.57 22.08
N LEU A 352 -4.19 0.56 22.36
CA LEU A 352 -3.56 1.49 23.30
C LEU A 352 -3.57 2.93 22.77
N ARG A 353 -3.16 3.13 21.50
CA ARG A 353 -3.09 4.46 20.89
C ARG A 353 -4.46 5.10 20.68
N LEU A 354 -5.49 4.30 20.39
CA LEU A 354 -6.88 4.74 20.25
C LEU A 354 -7.60 4.83 21.60
N GLN A 355 -6.96 4.43 22.71
CA GLN A 355 -7.56 4.36 24.06
C GLN A 355 -8.86 3.53 24.10
N GLN A 356 -8.92 2.47 23.29
CA GLN A 356 -10.09 1.59 23.21
C GLN A 356 -10.02 0.49 24.28
N TRP A 357 -10.08 0.88 25.55
CA TRP A 357 -9.88 0.01 26.70
C TRP A 357 -10.84 -1.19 26.75
N ASP A 358 -12.07 -1.02 26.26
CA ASP A 358 -13.06 -2.10 26.19
C ASP A 358 -12.64 -3.26 25.27
N HIS A 359 -11.72 -3.00 24.32
CA HIS A 359 -11.17 -4.01 23.42
C HIS A 359 -9.86 -4.64 23.92
N LEU A 360 -9.28 -4.12 25.00
CA LEU A 360 -7.99 -4.59 25.51
C LEU A 360 -8.04 -6.05 25.94
N ASP A 361 -9.11 -6.44 26.65
CA ASP A 361 -9.32 -7.83 27.08
C ASP A 361 -9.35 -8.78 25.88
N GLN A 362 -10.07 -8.41 24.81
CA GLN A 362 -10.14 -9.22 23.58
C GLN A 362 -8.79 -9.34 22.89
N ALA A 363 -8.02 -8.26 22.81
CA ALA A 363 -6.67 -8.26 22.22
C ALA A 363 -5.71 -9.17 23.04
N LEU A 364 -5.76 -9.10 24.36
CA LEU A 364 -4.98 -9.97 25.24
C LEU A 364 -5.39 -11.44 25.13
N ASP A 365 -6.71 -11.75 25.07
CA ASP A 365 -7.20 -13.12 24.91
C ASP A 365 -6.70 -13.76 23.60
N ALA A 366 -6.52 -12.98 22.53
CA ALA A 366 -5.94 -13.45 21.28
C ALA A 366 -4.50 -13.96 21.44
N PHE A 367 -3.70 -13.33 22.33
CA PHE A 367 -2.37 -13.84 22.69
C PHE A 367 -2.44 -15.11 23.54
N PHE A 368 -3.41 -15.26 24.45
CA PHE A 368 -3.60 -16.50 25.20
C PHE A 368 -3.93 -17.70 24.30
N ALA A 369 -4.67 -17.47 23.24
CA ALA A 369 -4.97 -18.49 22.26
C ALA A 369 -3.75 -18.93 21.42
N PHE A 370 -2.72 -18.11 21.35
CA PHE A 370 -1.52 -18.38 20.56
C PHE A 370 -0.60 -19.36 21.28
N LYS A 371 -0.34 -20.52 20.67
CA LYS A 371 0.42 -21.62 21.31
C LYS A 371 1.90 -21.66 20.97
N ASP A 372 2.35 -20.84 20.03
CA ASP A 372 3.73 -20.85 19.54
C ASP A 372 4.68 -20.13 20.50
N SER A 373 5.54 -20.92 21.16
CA SER A 373 6.48 -20.41 22.18
C SER A 373 7.66 -19.61 21.61
N ASP A 374 7.97 -19.77 20.32
CA ASP A 374 9.16 -19.20 19.69
C ASP A 374 9.12 -17.67 19.56
N ARG A 375 7.96 -17.07 19.81
CA ARG A 375 7.69 -15.64 19.57
C ARG A 375 7.37 -14.86 20.82
N TRP A 376 7.47 -15.48 21.99
CA TRP A 376 7.07 -14.88 23.26
C TRP A 376 8.00 -13.77 23.74
N ASP A 377 9.25 -13.71 23.25
CA ASP A 377 10.17 -12.61 23.56
C ASP A 377 9.59 -11.25 23.15
N GLY A 378 9.18 -11.12 21.89
CA GLY A 378 8.56 -9.88 21.40
C GLY A 378 7.23 -9.55 22.09
N LEU A 379 6.50 -10.56 22.56
CA LEU A 379 5.27 -10.36 23.34
C LEU A 379 5.60 -9.77 24.72
N ALA A 380 6.63 -10.25 25.38
CA ALA A 380 7.03 -9.74 26.70
C ALA A 380 7.40 -8.25 26.63
N ASP A 381 8.18 -7.82 25.62
CA ASP A 381 8.52 -6.42 25.42
C ASP A 381 7.27 -5.56 25.20
N LEU A 382 6.30 -6.05 24.42
CA LEU A 382 5.05 -5.35 24.17
C LEU A 382 4.19 -5.23 25.44
N LEU A 383 4.15 -6.27 26.27
CA LEU A 383 3.43 -6.26 27.54
C LEU A 383 4.03 -5.24 28.51
N ILE A 384 5.37 -5.05 28.49
CA ILE A 384 6.06 -4.01 29.25
C ILE A 384 5.57 -2.62 28.84
N ILE A 385 5.64 -2.34 27.55
CA ILE A 385 5.19 -1.04 27.01
C ILE A 385 3.71 -0.82 27.32
N THR A 386 2.89 -1.86 27.20
CA THR A 386 1.46 -1.81 27.54
C THR A 386 1.26 -1.42 28.99
N GLN A 387 2.00 -2.04 29.91
CA GLN A 387 1.89 -1.76 31.33
C GLN A 387 2.32 -0.33 31.66
N GLU A 388 3.40 0.17 31.08
CA GLU A 388 3.87 1.54 31.29
C GLU A 388 2.81 2.57 30.85
N HIS A 389 2.22 2.37 29.67
CA HIS A 389 1.14 3.21 29.18
C HIS A 389 -0.12 3.13 30.06
N PHE A 390 -0.46 1.94 30.52
CA PHE A 390 -1.64 1.70 31.32
C PHE A 390 -1.50 2.30 32.72
N ALA A 391 -0.34 2.12 33.36
CA ALA A 391 -0.07 2.66 34.68
C ALA A 391 -0.14 4.20 34.73
N SER A 392 0.18 4.86 33.62
CA SER A 392 0.10 6.32 33.52
C SER A 392 -1.33 6.88 33.39
N GLN A 393 -2.30 6.08 32.94
CA GLN A 393 -3.63 6.56 32.59
C GLN A 393 -4.77 5.95 33.42
N ARG A 394 -4.68 4.68 33.79
CA ARG A 394 -5.75 3.96 34.49
C ARG A 394 -5.21 2.68 35.13
N SER A 395 -5.17 2.61 36.44
CA SER A 395 -4.83 1.36 37.13
C SER A 395 -6.09 0.50 37.28
N ASP A 396 -6.23 -0.56 36.46
CA ASP A 396 -7.28 -1.56 36.61
C ASP A 396 -6.65 -2.90 37.01
N ALA A 397 -7.00 -3.39 38.20
CA ALA A 397 -6.46 -4.62 38.77
C ALA A 397 -6.66 -5.84 37.86
N LYS A 398 -7.76 -5.89 37.09
CA LYS A 398 -8.07 -7.00 36.18
C LYS A 398 -7.07 -7.05 35.00
N THR A 399 -6.77 -5.91 34.40
CA THR A 399 -5.82 -5.82 33.27
C THR A 399 -4.40 -6.11 33.71
N THR A 400 -3.98 -5.56 34.87
CA THR A 400 -2.69 -5.85 35.48
C THR A 400 -2.51 -7.34 35.73
N LYS A 401 -3.53 -8.01 36.29
CA LYS A 401 -3.52 -9.46 36.50
C LYS A 401 -3.32 -10.23 35.19
N ARG A 402 -4.03 -9.85 34.10
CA ARG A 402 -3.86 -10.50 32.78
C ARG A 402 -2.48 -10.31 32.18
N ILE A 403 -1.91 -9.12 32.29
CA ILE A 403 -0.55 -8.84 31.84
C ILE A 403 0.45 -9.73 32.59
N THR A 404 0.27 -9.86 33.90
CA THR A 404 1.14 -10.71 34.71
C THR A 404 0.98 -12.19 34.37
N GLU A 405 -0.23 -12.69 34.18
CA GLU A 405 -0.49 -14.06 33.72
C GLU A 405 0.19 -14.36 32.37
N LEU A 406 0.20 -13.41 31.44
CA LEU A 406 0.91 -13.55 30.18
C LEU A 406 2.43 -13.57 30.36
N LEU A 407 2.99 -12.70 31.23
CA LEU A 407 4.42 -12.69 31.55
C LEU A 407 4.84 -14.02 32.19
N GLU A 408 4.06 -14.56 33.12
CA GLU A 408 4.31 -15.89 33.69
C GLU A 408 4.33 -16.99 32.63
N ARG A 409 3.43 -16.93 31.64
CA ARG A 409 3.43 -17.88 30.52
C ARG A 409 4.68 -17.72 29.64
N CYS A 410 5.14 -16.49 29.38
CA CYS A 410 6.40 -16.22 28.68
C CYS A 410 7.58 -16.85 29.43
N VAL A 411 7.68 -16.62 30.74
CA VAL A 411 8.73 -17.21 31.59
C VAL A 411 8.71 -18.74 31.53
N ASN A 412 7.54 -19.35 31.67
CA ASN A 412 7.40 -20.80 31.66
C ASN A 412 7.70 -21.42 30.27
N ALA A 413 7.37 -20.71 29.19
CA ALA A 413 7.68 -21.16 27.82
C ALA A 413 9.20 -21.10 27.56
N THR A 414 9.84 -19.99 27.92
CA THR A 414 11.30 -19.81 27.79
C THR A 414 12.06 -20.83 28.61
N TRP A 415 11.62 -21.11 29.87
CA TRP A 415 12.22 -22.15 30.70
C TRP A 415 12.18 -23.54 30.01
N LYS A 416 11.12 -23.87 29.37
CA LYS A 416 10.97 -25.18 28.70
C LYS A 416 11.84 -25.32 27.45
N LYS A 417 12.09 -24.23 26.75
CA LYS A 417 12.77 -24.23 25.44
C LYS A 417 14.26 -23.91 25.55
N ASP A 418 14.61 -22.70 25.94
CA ASP A 418 15.96 -22.15 25.78
C ASP A 418 16.68 -21.98 27.14
N LYS A 419 15.94 -22.01 28.24
CA LYS A 419 16.45 -21.73 29.60
C LYS A 419 17.23 -20.42 29.69
N ASP A 420 16.89 -19.41 28.92
CA ASP A 420 17.51 -18.07 28.92
C ASP A 420 17.19 -17.38 30.26
N LEU A 421 18.10 -17.52 31.21
CA LEU A 421 17.93 -17.01 32.57
C LEU A 421 17.96 -15.47 32.63
N VAL A 422 18.64 -14.82 31.69
CA VAL A 422 18.72 -13.36 31.62
C VAL A 422 17.36 -12.75 31.26
N LYS A 423 16.69 -13.28 30.23
CA LYS A 423 15.34 -12.83 29.83
C LYS A 423 14.33 -13.10 30.94
N MET A 424 14.33 -14.31 31.47
CA MET A 424 13.40 -14.69 32.54
C MET A 424 13.57 -13.83 33.79
N ALA A 425 14.79 -13.50 34.18
CA ALA A 425 15.07 -12.63 35.32
C ALA A 425 14.46 -11.24 35.14
N ARG A 426 14.64 -10.64 33.97
CA ARG A 426 14.05 -9.32 33.62
C ARG A 426 12.53 -9.34 33.65
N TRP A 427 11.91 -10.37 33.11
CA TRP A 427 10.44 -10.49 33.09
C TRP A 427 9.87 -10.71 34.48
N LEU A 428 10.54 -11.51 35.33
CA LEU A 428 10.13 -11.72 36.72
C LEU A 428 10.28 -10.44 37.54
N ARG A 429 11.37 -9.69 37.35
CA ARG A 429 11.54 -8.37 37.97
C ARG A 429 10.42 -7.42 37.60
N LEU A 430 10.06 -7.40 36.33
CA LEU A 430 8.97 -6.55 35.84
C LEU A 430 7.63 -6.97 36.43
N ALA A 431 7.28 -8.25 36.38
CA ALA A 431 6.05 -8.77 36.97
C ALA A 431 5.96 -8.46 38.47
N PHE A 432 7.07 -8.58 39.17
CA PHE A 432 7.15 -8.20 40.58
C PHE A 432 6.93 -6.69 40.80
N SER A 433 7.55 -5.83 39.96
CA SER A 433 7.39 -4.37 40.06
C SER A 433 5.93 -3.94 39.81
N ILE A 434 5.25 -4.58 38.86
CA ILE A 434 3.83 -4.34 38.56
C ILE A 434 2.95 -4.63 39.80
N HIS A 435 3.18 -5.77 40.46
CA HIS A 435 2.42 -6.14 41.64
C HIS A 435 2.76 -5.30 42.88
N LEU A 436 3.95 -4.72 42.94
CA LEU A 436 4.31 -3.80 44.03
C LEU A 436 3.58 -2.45 43.93
N GLN A 437 3.31 -1.99 42.74
CA GLN A 437 2.62 -0.72 42.49
C GLN A 437 1.12 -0.80 42.82
N ASN A 438 0.53 -1.99 42.73
CA ASN A 438 -0.87 -2.24 43.06
C ASN A 438 -1.03 -2.59 44.52
N HIS A 439 -1.70 -1.72 45.28
CA HIS A 439 -1.82 -1.83 46.76
C HIS A 439 -2.38 -3.19 47.22
N ASP A 440 -1.83 -3.66 48.35
CA ASP A 440 -2.21 -4.71 49.30
C ASP A 440 -2.99 -5.98 48.88
N GLU A 441 -3.89 -5.95 47.89
CA GLU A 441 -4.64 -7.13 47.46
C GLU A 441 -3.78 -8.17 46.71
N ASP A 442 -2.67 -7.74 46.09
CA ASP A 442 -1.79 -8.58 45.28
C ASP A 442 -0.50 -9.06 45.97
N ALA A 443 -0.36 -8.81 47.27
CA ALA A 443 0.84 -9.21 48.01
C ALA A 443 1.15 -10.71 47.91
N GLY A 444 0.12 -11.55 47.78
CA GLY A 444 0.29 -12.99 47.60
C GLY A 444 0.81 -13.37 46.21
N LEU A 445 0.49 -12.61 45.20
CA LEU A 445 0.99 -12.83 43.82
C LEU A 445 2.43 -12.38 43.69
N ALA A 446 2.78 -11.20 44.21
CA ALA A 446 4.16 -10.72 44.24
C ALA A 446 5.10 -11.70 44.97
N LEU A 447 4.66 -12.26 46.11
CA LEU A 447 5.42 -13.29 46.83
C LEU A 447 5.64 -14.57 45.99
N LYS A 448 4.64 -15.01 45.24
CA LYS A 448 4.78 -16.17 44.32
C LYS A 448 5.83 -15.92 43.26
N ILE A 449 5.90 -14.70 42.70
CA ILE A 449 6.92 -14.33 41.71
C ILE A 449 8.32 -14.42 42.31
N VAL A 450 8.51 -13.93 43.53
CA VAL A 450 9.80 -14.06 44.26
C VAL A 450 10.16 -15.51 44.48
N GLN A 451 9.20 -16.35 44.88
CA GLN A 451 9.42 -17.80 45.05
C GLN A 451 9.74 -18.51 43.74
N GLN A 452 9.10 -18.12 42.63
CA GLN A 452 9.42 -18.63 41.30
C GLN A 452 10.84 -18.24 40.88
N ALA A 453 11.24 -17.00 41.10
CA ALA A 453 12.60 -16.53 40.85
C ALA A 453 13.64 -17.32 41.65
N ALA A 454 13.37 -17.57 42.93
CA ALA A 454 14.25 -18.38 43.79
C ALA A 454 14.39 -19.82 43.29
N TRP A 455 13.28 -20.41 42.83
CA TRP A 455 13.27 -21.76 42.24
C TRP A 455 14.08 -21.85 40.93
N ILE A 456 13.97 -20.83 40.07
CA ILE A 456 14.75 -20.74 38.84
C ILE A 456 16.22 -20.50 39.12
N ALA A 457 16.56 -19.58 40.04
CA ALA A 457 17.92 -19.27 40.44
C ALA A 457 18.63 -20.51 41.02
N LYS A 458 17.95 -21.27 41.89
CA LYS A 458 18.46 -22.53 42.44
C LYS A 458 18.84 -23.52 41.34
N ARG A 459 17.97 -23.76 40.35
CA ARG A 459 18.22 -24.69 39.26
C ARG A 459 19.27 -24.23 38.26
N GLY A 460 19.40 -22.92 38.04
CA GLY A 460 20.49 -22.36 37.25
C GLY A 460 21.84 -22.45 37.97
N PHE A 461 21.83 -22.39 39.30
CA PHE A 461 23.06 -22.53 40.13
C PHE A 461 23.59 -23.98 40.16
N ASP A 462 22.68 -24.96 40.15
CA ASP A 462 23.02 -26.39 40.19
C ASP A 462 23.40 -26.96 38.81
N GLY A 463 23.36 -26.16 37.73
CA GLY A 463 23.60 -26.57 36.34
C GLY A 463 24.89 -26.00 35.76
N ASP A 464 25.43 -26.68 34.71
CA ASP A 464 26.62 -26.22 33.97
C ASP A 464 26.31 -25.09 32.94
N SER A 465 25.08 -24.53 32.93
CA SER A 465 24.64 -23.48 32.01
C SER A 465 24.58 -22.11 32.67
N GLU A 466 24.20 -21.10 31.91
CA GLU A 466 24.09 -19.70 32.32
C GLU A 466 23.53 -19.52 33.74
N THR A 467 24.17 -18.69 34.55
CA THR A 467 23.70 -18.36 35.89
C THR A 467 22.67 -17.24 35.86
N TYR A 468 21.75 -17.24 36.83
CA TYR A 468 20.80 -16.12 37.00
C TYR A 468 21.58 -14.81 37.21
N PRO A 469 21.24 -13.70 36.48
CA PRO A 469 21.98 -12.44 36.58
C PRO A 469 22.01 -11.92 38.03
N ARG A 470 23.21 -11.66 38.55
CA ARG A 470 23.42 -11.26 39.93
C ARG A 470 22.66 -9.97 40.27
N ASP A 471 22.76 -8.96 39.42
CA ASP A 471 22.12 -7.65 39.67
C ASP A 471 20.61 -7.75 39.81
N GLU A 472 19.98 -8.61 38.99
CA GLU A 472 18.53 -8.86 39.03
C GLU A 472 18.13 -9.63 40.30
N LEU A 473 18.95 -10.58 40.68
CA LEU A 473 18.73 -11.39 41.87
C LEU A 473 18.88 -10.57 43.16
N ASP A 474 19.96 -9.77 43.26
CA ASP A 474 20.23 -8.90 44.40
C ASP A 474 19.12 -7.83 44.52
N TRP A 475 18.70 -7.25 43.39
CA TRP A 475 17.61 -6.29 43.39
C TRP A 475 16.29 -6.90 43.89
N LEU A 476 15.95 -8.10 43.41
CA LEU A 476 14.70 -8.77 43.78
C LEU A 476 14.73 -9.21 45.25
N ALA A 477 15.87 -9.74 45.72
CA ALA A 477 16.05 -10.12 47.10
C ALA A 477 15.94 -8.92 48.05
N CYS A 478 16.62 -7.80 47.73
CA CYS A 478 16.54 -6.58 48.54
C CYS A 478 15.13 -6.00 48.54
N SER A 479 14.45 -5.95 47.38
CA SER A 479 13.10 -5.43 47.30
C SER A 479 12.08 -6.27 48.07
N ALA A 480 12.20 -7.60 48.00
CA ALA A 480 11.38 -8.52 48.78
C ALA A 480 11.64 -8.37 50.30
N PHE A 481 12.89 -8.22 50.72
CA PHE A 481 13.23 -8.00 52.11
C PHE A 481 12.70 -6.67 52.63
N ASN A 482 12.84 -5.58 51.84
CA ASN A 482 12.31 -4.27 52.22
C ASN A 482 10.77 -4.32 52.34
N ARG A 483 10.08 -5.04 51.43
CA ARG A 483 8.62 -5.23 51.55
C ARG A 483 8.22 -5.96 52.84
N ALA A 484 9.00 -6.91 53.28
CA ALA A 484 8.80 -7.56 54.58
C ALA A 484 8.95 -6.57 55.75
N VAL A 485 9.99 -5.71 55.69
CA VAL A 485 10.23 -4.67 56.72
C VAL A 485 9.11 -3.64 56.78
N ASP A 486 8.61 -3.18 55.61
CA ASP A 486 7.50 -2.22 55.53
C ASP A 486 6.21 -2.78 56.15
N ARG A 487 6.03 -4.10 56.10
CA ARG A 487 4.87 -4.80 56.68
C ARG A 487 4.99 -5.14 58.15
N LEU A 488 6.15 -4.96 58.75
CA LEU A 488 6.33 -5.18 60.20
C LEU A 488 5.37 -4.33 61.07
N ASN A 489 4.90 -3.20 60.54
CA ASN A 489 3.98 -2.29 61.23
C ASN A 489 2.51 -2.64 61.06
N ILE A 490 2.14 -3.67 60.26
CA ILE A 490 0.76 -4.00 59.85
C ILE A 490 0.24 -5.28 60.58
N ASP A 491 0.90 -5.77 61.59
CA ASP A 491 0.54 -6.95 62.40
C ASP A 491 0.35 -8.30 61.68
N ASP A 492 0.72 -8.44 60.39
CA ASP A 492 0.70 -9.72 59.67
C ASP A 492 2.03 -10.44 59.74
N THR A 493 2.35 -10.97 60.90
CA THR A 493 3.61 -11.66 61.21
C THR A 493 3.84 -12.88 60.30
N THR A 494 2.78 -13.53 59.81
CA THR A 494 2.90 -14.72 58.96
C THR A 494 3.35 -14.35 57.53
N MET A 495 2.84 -13.28 56.98
CA MET A 495 3.25 -12.79 55.67
C MET A 495 4.65 -12.17 55.71
N VAL A 496 4.99 -11.43 56.76
CA VAL A 496 6.33 -10.90 56.97
C VAL A 496 7.37 -12.03 56.97
N SER A 497 7.12 -13.13 57.71
CA SER A 497 8.04 -14.27 57.72
C SER A 497 8.21 -14.88 56.35
N LYS A 498 7.11 -15.10 55.58
CA LYS A 498 7.17 -15.65 54.22
C LYS A 498 7.98 -14.78 53.25
N TRP A 499 7.84 -13.45 53.33
CA TRP A 499 8.61 -12.50 52.54
C TRP A 499 10.10 -12.54 52.90
N MET A 500 10.43 -12.57 54.19
CA MET A 500 11.81 -12.69 54.64
C MET A 500 12.43 -14.02 54.21
N ASP A 501 11.72 -15.13 54.36
CA ASP A 501 12.17 -16.44 53.92
C ASP A 501 12.46 -16.50 52.43
N ALA A 502 11.58 -15.95 51.62
CA ALA A 502 11.75 -15.87 50.15
C ALA A 502 12.95 -14.99 49.76
N ALA A 503 13.12 -13.83 50.40
CA ALA A 503 14.27 -12.94 50.18
C ALA A 503 15.60 -13.60 50.57
N MET A 504 15.62 -14.32 51.68
CA MET A 504 16.81 -15.06 52.14
C MET A 504 17.14 -16.23 51.24
N GLU A 505 16.13 -16.92 50.70
CA GLU A 505 16.34 -17.98 49.70
C GLU A 505 17.01 -17.43 48.41
N LEU A 506 16.55 -16.30 47.88
CA LEU A 506 17.21 -15.62 46.77
C LEU A 506 18.65 -15.23 47.09
N ALA A 507 18.89 -14.64 48.26
CA ALA A 507 20.21 -14.19 48.67
C ALA A 507 21.25 -15.31 48.74
N ARG A 508 20.85 -16.58 48.89
CA ARG A 508 21.77 -17.73 48.85
C ARG A 508 22.44 -17.93 47.50
N TYR A 509 21.77 -17.49 46.41
CA TYR A 509 22.23 -17.66 45.02
C TYR A 509 22.88 -16.39 44.44
N SER A 510 23.10 -15.34 45.26
CA SER A 510 23.66 -14.04 44.85
C SER A 510 25.11 -14.11 44.35
N GLY A 511 25.82 -15.20 44.65
CA GLY A 511 27.24 -15.34 44.24
C GLY A 511 28.21 -14.39 44.96
N ASP A 512 27.79 -13.77 46.07
CA ASP A 512 28.56 -12.81 46.88
C ASP A 512 29.25 -13.43 48.09
N ASN A 513 29.54 -14.73 48.03
CA ASN A 513 30.09 -15.53 49.15
C ASN A 513 29.20 -15.52 50.43
N GLY A 514 27.88 -15.33 50.25
CA GLY A 514 26.92 -15.34 51.35
C GLY A 514 26.79 -14.04 52.13
N SER A 515 27.43 -12.96 51.69
CA SER A 515 27.42 -11.65 52.35
C SER A 515 26.01 -11.07 52.46
N LEU A 516 25.21 -11.10 51.37
CA LEU A 516 23.82 -10.61 51.34
C LEU A 516 22.93 -11.45 52.30
N HIS A 517 23.09 -12.77 52.26
CA HIS A 517 22.35 -13.68 53.13
C HIS A 517 22.67 -13.44 54.61
N ALA A 518 23.96 -13.26 54.98
CA ALA A 518 24.37 -12.96 56.33
C ALA A 518 23.80 -11.61 56.81
N ASN A 519 23.79 -10.59 55.95
CA ASN A 519 23.20 -9.29 56.25
C ASN A 519 21.69 -9.39 56.53
N PHE A 520 20.95 -10.14 55.69
CA PHE A 520 19.53 -10.35 55.91
C PHE A 520 19.25 -11.14 57.21
N THR A 521 20.07 -12.13 57.55
CA THR A 521 19.96 -12.88 58.78
C THR A 521 20.10 -11.96 60.01
N ALA A 522 21.13 -11.11 60.04
CA ALA A 522 21.32 -10.14 61.13
C ALA A 522 20.15 -9.15 61.25
N LYS A 523 19.64 -8.64 60.14
CA LYS A 523 18.49 -7.73 60.12
C LYS A 523 17.19 -8.42 60.53
N ARG A 524 16.99 -9.69 60.21
CA ARG A 524 15.85 -10.51 60.64
C ARG A 524 15.85 -10.70 62.17
N GLU A 525 17.01 -10.99 62.76
CA GLU A 525 17.18 -11.10 64.22
C GLU A 525 16.82 -9.78 64.93
N GLN A 526 17.29 -8.64 64.38
CA GLN A 526 16.91 -7.32 64.88
C GLN A 526 15.40 -7.05 64.80
N ALA A 527 14.74 -7.44 63.67
CA ALA A 527 13.32 -7.31 63.48
C ALA A 527 12.52 -8.18 64.47
N ASN A 528 12.96 -9.42 64.71
CA ASN A 528 12.33 -10.33 65.66
C ASN A 528 12.43 -9.81 67.10
N VAL A 529 13.57 -9.20 67.50
CA VAL A 529 13.75 -8.57 68.83
C VAL A 529 12.74 -7.39 68.98
N ARG A 530 12.55 -6.57 67.95
CA ARG A 530 11.57 -5.47 67.96
C ARG A 530 10.14 -5.96 68.10
N LEU A 531 9.75 -7.02 67.36
CA LEU A 531 8.43 -7.64 67.46
C LEU A 531 8.18 -8.26 68.83
N ALA A 532 9.19 -8.87 69.44
CA ALA A 532 9.08 -9.42 70.81
C ALA A 532 9.04 -8.33 71.88
N GLY A 533 9.73 -7.20 71.64
CA GLY A 533 9.75 -6.07 72.60
C GLY A 533 8.46 -5.20 72.52
N GLY A 534 7.83 -5.11 71.37
CA GLY A 534 6.56 -4.37 71.18
C GLY A 534 5.29 -5.04 71.76
N ARG A 535 5.37 -6.32 72.11
CA ARG A 535 4.28 -7.05 72.79
C ARG A 535 4.26 -6.86 74.31
N LYS A 536 5.08 -5.99 74.85
CA LYS A 536 5.20 -5.71 76.32
C LYS A 536 4.71 -4.29 76.68
N VAL A 537 3.82 -3.65 75.92
CA VAL A 537 3.16 -2.44 76.44
C VAL A 537 1.63 -2.60 76.32
#